data_275d1de919719b9375e65b0b7f8c8959
#
_entry.id   275d1de919719b9375e65b0b7f8c8959
#
_cell.length_a   1.000
_cell.length_b   1.000
_cell.length_c   1.000
_cell.angle_alpha   90.00
_cell.angle_beta   90.00
_cell.angle_gamma   90.00
#
_symmetry.space_group_name_H-M   'P 1'
#
loop_
_entity.id
_entity.type
_entity.pdbx_description
1 polymer ?
#
loop_
_entity_poly.entity_id
_entity_poly.type
_entity_poly.pdbx_seq_one_letter_code
_entity_poly.pdbx_strand_id
1 'polypeptide(L)'
;PMEVWSNESQERYALSIHSNNEEVFTDICKRERCPFAVVGKTTIEKYVKLFDESANNYPVDVPLSMLFGELPLEKKVVKEEKNIFNVEQKIAIDEDNDLDISELDPKAKDSVKRHIEKSAENVLSHPTVGSKSFLITIGDRSVGGMVARDQFVGKWQVPTSNYAMSLRSFDDVCGEVISIGERPALSIHNAAASMRMAVAEAVTNMMSVPIESISSIRASANWMAACGENIEDLNLRKGVEALSSFCIDLGIAIPVGKDSLSMRTTWEKDQTNFTVKSPMTGIISAMAPVNDIRASITTEYKNLEDPCLVLVKPNNFFRLNGSIYQDIFETSFTDTPDISSEELTHLFNFIQEGISKKNIHALHDISDGGIF
;
A
#
# COMPACT_ATOMS: atom_id res chain seq x y z
N PRO A 1 30.23 -9.29 19.35
CA PRO A 1 29.77 -10.25 18.33
C PRO A 1 28.41 -9.88 17.77
N MET A 2 27.46 -9.45 18.59
CA MET A 2 26.12 -9.07 18.17
C MET A 2 26.15 -7.89 17.15
N GLU A 3 26.94 -6.86 17.40
CA GLU A 3 27.08 -5.70 16.52
C GLU A 3 27.69 -6.06 15.16
N VAL A 4 28.54 -7.08 15.11
CA VAL A 4 29.15 -7.56 13.87
C VAL A 4 28.26 -8.57 13.15
N TRP A 5 27.64 -9.49 13.88
CA TRP A 5 26.84 -10.59 13.31
C TRP A 5 25.40 -10.19 12.97
N SER A 6 24.75 -9.41 13.83
CA SER A 6 23.32 -9.12 13.77
C SER A 6 23.01 -7.67 13.39
N ASN A 7 23.95 -6.93 12.78
CA ASN A 7 23.66 -5.57 12.35
C ASN A 7 22.89 -5.57 11.01
N GLU A 8 22.04 -4.58 10.84
CA GLU A 8 21.26 -4.35 9.61
C GLU A 8 22.04 -3.48 8.61
N SER A 9 23.28 -3.82 8.34
CA SER A 9 24.09 -3.14 7.32
C SER A 9 23.57 -3.49 5.93
N GLN A 10 22.74 -2.63 5.38
CA GLN A 10 22.04 -2.85 4.10
C GLN A 10 22.98 -2.65 2.90
N GLU A 11 22.50 -3.05 1.71
CA GLU A 11 23.16 -2.89 0.41
C GLU A 11 24.55 -3.56 0.33
N ARG A 12 24.70 -4.69 1.00
CA ARG A 12 25.87 -5.55 0.93
C ARG A 12 25.53 -6.91 0.38
N TYR A 13 26.46 -7.45 -0.39
CA TYR A 13 26.32 -8.77 -0.99
C TYR A 13 27.34 -9.73 -0.41
N ALA A 14 26.89 -10.92 -0.02
CA ALA A 14 27.75 -12.07 0.23
C ALA A 14 27.78 -12.96 -1.01
N LEU A 15 28.96 -13.18 -1.56
CA LEU A 15 29.16 -13.92 -2.79
C LEU A 15 29.99 -15.17 -2.49
N SER A 16 29.65 -16.29 -3.12
CA SER A 16 30.50 -17.46 -3.15
C SER A 16 31.12 -17.59 -4.55
N ILE A 17 32.44 -17.50 -4.63
CA ILE A 17 33.17 -17.61 -5.89
C ILE A 17 34.17 -18.78 -5.80
N HIS A 18 34.50 -19.36 -6.93
CA HIS A 18 35.56 -20.38 -6.98
C HIS A 18 36.91 -19.74 -6.71
N SER A 19 37.76 -20.39 -5.90
CA SER A 19 39.09 -19.86 -5.51
C SER A 19 39.96 -19.47 -6.70
N ASN A 20 39.86 -20.16 -7.83
CA ASN A 20 40.61 -19.81 -9.04
C ASN A 20 40.18 -18.47 -9.66
N ASN A 21 39.03 -17.94 -9.29
CA ASN A 21 38.50 -16.67 -9.79
C ASN A 21 38.70 -15.49 -8.81
N GLU A 22 39.32 -15.73 -7.67
CA GLU A 22 39.55 -14.70 -6.63
C GLU A 22 40.35 -13.50 -7.15
N GLU A 23 41.42 -13.76 -7.92
CA GLU A 23 42.24 -12.72 -8.51
C GLU A 23 41.47 -11.86 -9.52
N VAL A 24 40.72 -12.51 -10.41
CA VAL A 24 39.88 -11.83 -11.42
C VAL A 24 38.81 -10.98 -10.74
N PHE A 25 38.16 -11.51 -9.70
CA PHE A 25 37.18 -10.77 -8.92
C PHE A 25 37.78 -9.57 -8.21
N THR A 26 38.98 -9.75 -7.62
CA THR A 26 39.71 -8.69 -6.96
C THR A 26 40.05 -7.54 -7.91
N ASP A 27 40.47 -7.86 -9.13
CA ASP A 27 40.82 -6.86 -10.15
C ASP A 27 39.59 -6.10 -10.64
N ILE A 28 38.47 -6.79 -10.80
CA ILE A 28 37.18 -6.14 -11.11
C ILE A 28 36.79 -5.17 -10.00
N CYS A 29 36.79 -5.60 -8.74
CA CYS A 29 36.44 -4.74 -7.60
C CYS A 29 37.34 -3.52 -7.48
N LYS A 30 38.66 -3.68 -7.68
CA LYS A 30 39.60 -2.57 -7.69
C LYS A 30 39.34 -1.59 -8.82
N ARG A 31 39.07 -2.09 -10.02
CA ARG A 31 38.75 -1.28 -11.20
C ARG A 31 37.49 -0.44 -10.96
N GLU A 32 36.46 -1.05 -10.43
CA GLU A 32 35.16 -0.41 -10.15
C GLU A 32 35.17 0.38 -8.83
N ARG A 33 36.26 0.41 -8.08
CA ARG A 33 36.38 1.04 -6.75
C ARG A 33 35.32 0.49 -5.77
N CYS A 34 34.99 -0.78 -5.87
CA CYS A 34 34.04 -1.46 -5.01
C CYS A 34 34.76 -2.08 -3.80
N PRO A 35 34.55 -1.60 -2.57
CA PRO A 35 35.11 -2.22 -1.37
C PRO A 35 34.64 -3.67 -1.23
N PHE A 36 35.56 -4.59 -0.97
CA PHE A 36 35.26 -5.99 -0.70
C PHE A 36 36.25 -6.59 0.29
N ALA A 37 35.86 -7.71 0.88
CA ALA A 37 36.75 -8.50 1.74
C ALA A 37 36.44 -10.00 1.56
N VAL A 38 37.45 -10.82 1.57
CA VAL A 38 37.32 -12.28 1.69
C VAL A 38 37.09 -12.61 3.16
N VAL A 39 35.88 -13.00 3.51
CA VAL A 39 35.45 -13.21 4.90
C VAL A 39 35.45 -14.67 5.35
N GLY A 40 35.71 -15.61 4.45
CA GLY A 40 35.76 -17.04 4.80
C GLY A 40 35.75 -17.96 3.60
N LYS A 41 35.54 -19.23 3.90
CA LYS A 41 35.42 -20.31 2.90
C LYS A 41 34.20 -21.17 3.20
N THR A 42 33.55 -21.64 2.16
CA THR A 42 32.50 -22.66 2.30
C THR A 42 33.10 -24.01 2.62
N THR A 43 32.46 -24.74 3.52
CA THR A 43 32.87 -26.08 3.95
C THR A 43 31.76 -27.11 3.68
N ILE A 44 32.07 -28.38 3.70
CA ILE A 44 31.09 -29.46 3.59
C ILE A 44 30.32 -29.63 4.92
N GLU A 45 30.93 -29.19 6.00
CA GLU A 45 30.32 -29.27 7.33
C GLU A 45 29.08 -28.39 7.42
N LYS A 46 28.02 -28.93 7.98
CA LYS A 46 26.74 -28.19 8.15
C LYS A 46 26.79 -27.30 9.42
N TYR A 47 27.76 -26.41 9.46
CA TYR A 47 28.03 -25.48 10.56
C TYR A 47 28.29 -24.06 10.03
N VAL A 48 27.89 -23.05 10.82
CA VAL A 48 28.37 -21.68 10.65
C VAL A 48 29.33 -21.39 11.79
N LYS A 49 30.57 -21.05 11.46
CA LYS A 49 31.62 -20.67 12.40
C LYS A 49 32.11 -19.27 12.09
N LEU A 50 32.08 -18.39 13.07
CA LEU A 50 32.69 -17.06 13.02
C LEU A 50 33.85 -17.03 14.01
N PHE A 51 35.03 -16.77 13.51
CA PHE A 51 36.25 -16.60 14.35
C PHE A 51 36.47 -15.10 14.59
N ASP A 52 36.63 -14.72 15.85
CA ASP A 52 37.01 -13.38 16.25
C ASP A 52 38.51 -13.37 16.61
N GLU A 53 39.35 -12.76 15.74
CA GLU A 53 40.78 -12.70 15.94
C GLU A 53 41.14 -11.88 17.17
N SER A 54 40.38 -10.84 17.50
CA SER A 54 40.68 -9.94 18.63
C SER A 54 40.45 -10.63 19.97
N ALA A 55 39.45 -11.48 20.07
CA ALA A 55 39.11 -12.23 21.26
C ALA A 55 39.67 -13.67 21.24
N ASN A 56 40.24 -14.08 20.11
CA ASN A 56 40.77 -15.43 19.86
C ASN A 56 39.76 -16.53 20.24
N ASN A 57 38.53 -16.37 19.82
CA ASN A 57 37.45 -17.31 20.10
C ASN A 57 36.45 -17.42 18.93
N TYR A 58 35.47 -18.33 19.08
CA TYR A 58 34.35 -18.51 18.13
C TYR A 58 33.06 -17.99 18.77
N PRO A 59 32.70 -16.73 18.62
CA PRO A 59 31.44 -16.19 19.12
C PRO A 59 30.20 -16.82 18.47
N VAL A 60 30.36 -17.41 17.27
CA VAL A 60 29.33 -18.19 16.61
C VAL A 60 29.96 -19.54 16.18
N ASP A 61 29.43 -20.62 16.70
CA ASP A 61 29.74 -21.99 16.29
C ASP A 61 28.46 -22.83 16.44
N VAL A 62 27.62 -22.79 15.40
CA VAL A 62 26.27 -23.39 15.46
C VAL A 62 26.01 -24.27 14.24
N PRO A 63 25.30 -25.39 14.42
CA PRO A 63 24.88 -26.21 13.30
C PRO A 63 23.84 -25.48 12.44
N LEU A 64 23.86 -25.70 11.13
CA LEU A 64 22.87 -25.11 10.20
C LEU A 64 21.44 -25.50 10.56
N SER A 65 21.21 -26.66 11.18
CA SER A 65 19.89 -27.07 11.66
C SER A 65 19.32 -26.14 12.74
N MET A 66 20.18 -25.47 13.49
CA MET A 66 19.75 -24.45 14.47
C MET A 66 19.29 -23.16 13.79
N LEU A 67 19.89 -22.82 12.65
CA LEU A 67 19.55 -21.60 11.90
C LEU A 67 18.36 -21.83 10.95
N PHE A 68 18.25 -23.01 10.35
CA PHE A 68 17.26 -23.36 9.33
C PHE A 68 16.32 -24.50 9.77
N GLY A 69 16.37 -24.90 11.03
CA GLY A 69 15.47 -25.89 11.62
C GLY A 69 14.09 -25.31 11.91
N GLU A 70 13.19 -26.16 12.37
CA GLU A 70 11.87 -25.72 12.82
C GLU A 70 12.02 -24.81 14.05
N LEU A 71 11.72 -23.53 13.89
CA LEU A 71 11.66 -22.60 15.00
C LEU A 71 10.46 -22.97 15.90
N PRO A 72 10.62 -22.90 17.22
CA PRO A 72 9.49 -23.08 18.11
C PRO A 72 8.46 -21.97 17.80
N LEU A 73 7.26 -22.39 17.38
CA LEU A 73 6.16 -21.47 17.14
C LEU A 73 5.72 -20.86 18.48
N GLU A 74 5.94 -19.57 18.64
CA GLU A 74 5.35 -18.83 19.74
C GLU A 74 3.84 -18.72 19.52
N LYS A 75 3.06 -19.40 20.36
CA LYS A 75 1.60 -19.32 20.32
C LYS A 75 1.14 -18.14 21.18
N LYS A 76 0.78 -17.03 20.53
CA LYS A 76 0.04 -15.96 21.20
C LYS A 76 -1.44 -16.31 21.21
N VAL A 77 -2.04 -16.36 22.40
CA VAL A 77 -3.49 -16.50 22.57
C VAL A 77 -4.07 -15.11 22.69
N VAL A 78 -4.71 -14.66 21.63
CA VAL A 78 -5.37 -13.36 21.55
C VAL A 78 -6.84 -13.58 21.91
N LYS A 79 -7.35 -12.82 22.87
CA LYS A 79 -8.77 -12.82 23.25
C LYS A 79 -9.50 -11.73 22.48
N GLU A 80 -10.66 -12.08 21.92
CA GLU A 80 -11.54 -11.11 21.30
C GLU A 80 -12.17 -10.24 22.39
N GLU A 81 -11.65 -9.05 22.58
CA GLU A 81 -12.26 -8.02 23.42
C GLU A 81 -13.16 -7.17 22.56
N LYS A 82 -14.35 -6.83 23.06
CA LYS A 82 -15.22 -5.89 22.34
C LYS A 82 -14.50 -4.55 22.24
N ASN A 83 -14.39 -4.02 21.02
CA ASN A 83 -13.82 -2.71 20.77
C ASN A 83 -14.47 -1.68 21.70
N ILE A 84 -13.64 -1.03 22.56
CA ILE A 84 -14.09 -0.07 23.57
C ILE A 84 -14.32 1.33 22.94
N PHE A 85 -14.34 1.46 21.64
CA PHE A 85 -14.85 2.70 21.05
C PHE A 85 -16.36 2.75 21.23
N ASN A 86 -16.77 3.01 22.51
CA ASN A 86 -18.13 3.39 22.85
C ASN A 86 -18.37 4.82 22.34
N VAL A 87 -18.72 4.94 21.09
CA VAL A 87 -19.38 6.15 20.62
C VAL A 87 -20.88 5.93 20.86
N GLU A 88 -21.45 6.73 21.74
CA GLU A 88 -22.82 6.57 22.25
C GLU A 88 -23.91 6.72 21.18
N GLN A 89 -23.61 7.23 19.99
CA GLN A 89 -24.54 7.31 18.86
C GLN A 89 -23.85 6.93 17.56
N LYS A 90 -24.18 5.76 17.03
CA LYS A 90 -23.81 5.38 15.67
C LYS A 90 -24.93 5.80 14.73
N ILE A 91 -24.58 6.56 13.69
CA ILE A 91 -25.50 6.92 12.63
C ILE A 91 -25.46 5.80 11.58
N ALA A 92 -26.58 5.11 11.39
CA ALA A 92 -26.76 4.26 10.22
C ALA A 92 -27.26 5.15 9.07
N ILE A 93 -26.65 5.01 7.91
CA ILE A 93 -27.18 5.65 6.69
C ILE A 93 -28.28 4.72 6.19
N ASP A 94 -29.50 5.24 6.18
CA ASP A 94 -30.66 4.53 5.63
C ASP A 94 -30.59 4.62 4.11
N GLU A 95 -30.29 3.51 3.48
CA GLU A 95 -30.07 3.41 2.03
C GLU A 95 -31.36 3.52 1.22
N ASP A 96 -32.52 3.27 1.86
CA ASP A 96 -33.82 3.33 1.22
C ASP A 96 -34.43 4.75 1.23
N ASN A 97 -33.81 5.70 1.90
CA ASN A 97 -34.25 7.09 1.97
C ASN A 97 -33.36 8.00 1.09
N ASP A 98 -33.44 7.86 -0.20
CA ASP A 98 -32.95 8.89 -1.14
C ASP A 98 -33.78 10.17 -0.91
N LEU A 99 -33.19 11.11 -0.17
CA LEU A 99 -33.80 12.42 0.02
C LEU A 99 -33.82 13.12 -1.35
N ASP A 100 -34.96 13.19 -1.98
CA ASP A 100 -35.09 13.98 -3.21
C ASP A 100 -34.96 15.46 -2.87
N ILE A 101 -33.75 15.99 -3.07
CA ILE A 101 -33.44 17.40 -2.84
C ILE A 101 -34.39 18.32 -3.63
N SER A 102 -34.99 17.82 -4.73
CA SER A 102 -35.93 18.59 -5.55
C SER A 102 -37.23 18.92 -4.79
N GLU A 103 -37.62 18.09 -3.83
CA GLU A 103 -38.82 18.24 -3.04
C GLU A 103 -38.68 19.13 -1.78
N LEU A 104 -37.42 19.48 -1.41
CA LEU A 104 -37.17 20.34 -0.26
C LEU A 104 -37.61 21.78 -0.52
N ASP A 105 -38.06 22.45 0.53
CA ASP A 105 -38.28 23.89 0.46
C ASP A 105 -37.01 24.69 0.18
N PRO A 106 -37.10 25.94 -0.32
CA PRO A 106 -35.91 26.72 -0.70
C PRO A 106 -34.91 26.95 0.43
N LYS A 107 -35.36 27.06 1.70
CA LYS A 107 -34.45 27.24 2.84
C LYS A 107 -33.70 25.97 3.18
N ALA A 108 -34.40 24.83 3.12
CA ALA A 108 -33.79 23.52 3.32
C ALA A 108 -32.76 23.21 2.21
N LYS A 109 -33.08 23.50 0.94
CA LYS A 109 -32.12 23.40 -0.18
C LYS A 109 -30.88 24.22 0.03
N ASP A 110 -31.04 25.48 0.45
CA ASP A 110 -29.92 26.38 0.71
C ASP A 110 -29.08 25.91 1.91
N SER A 111 -29.70 25.32 2.93
CA SER A 111 -28.99 24.72 4.06
C SER A 111 -28.15 23.51 3.66
N VAL A 112 -28.74 22.60 2.86
CA VAL A 112 -28.04 21.41 2.34
C VAL A 112 -26.86 21.84 1.45
N LYS A 113 -27.07 22.78 0.54
CA LYS A 113 -26.01 23.33 -0.31
C LYS A 113 -24.85 23.88 0.50
N ARG A 114 -25.11 24.71 1.50
CA ARG A 114 -24.07 25.27 2.37
C ARG A 114 -23.34 24.20 3.16
N HIS A 115 -24.06 23.15 3.60
CA HIS A 115 -23.42 22.02 4.28
C HIS A 115 -22.47 21.27 3.35
N ILE A 116 -22.89 20.99 2.12
CA ILE A 116 -22.05 20.33 1.10
C ILE A 116 -20.81 21.16 0.80
N GLU A 117 -20.98 22.47 0.54
CA GLU A 117 -19.87 23.39 0.25
C GLU A 117 -18.85 23.42 1.40
N LYS A 118 -19.33 23.55 2.64
CA LYS A 118 -18.46 23.57 3.82
C LYS A 118 -17.78 22.21 4.05
N SER A 119 -18.50 21.13 3.82
CA SER A 119 -17.93 19.77 3.93
C SER A 119 -16.83 19.55 2.90
N ALA A 120 -17.04 19.98 1.66
CA ALA A 120 -16.04 19.90 0.61
C ALA A 120 -14.79 20.72 0.97
N GLU A 121 -14.94 21.97 1.42
CA GLU A 121 -13.81 22.81 1.87
C GLU A 121 -13.01 22.15 2.99
N ASN A 122 -13.69 21.60 4.00
CA ASN A 122 -13.05 20.96 5.14
C ASN A 122 -12.33 19.68 4.74
N VAL A 123 -12.95 18.84 3.89
CA VAL A 123 -12.33 17.59 3.40
C VAL A 123 -11.12 17.91 2.54
N LEU A 124 -11.22 18.84 1.58
CA LEU A 124 -10.11 19.22 0.71
C LEU A 124 -8.95 19.88 1.48
N SER A 125 -9.25 20.55 2.60
CA SER A 125 -8.25 21.20 3.46
C SER A 125 -7.64 20.24 4.49
N HIS A 126 -8.19 19.03 4.65
CA HIS A 126 -7.68 18.07 5.62
C HIS A 126 -6.26 17.62 5.24
N PRO A 127 -5.31 17.49 6.20
CA PRO A 127 -3.91 17.15 5.91
C PRO A 127 -3.73 15.87 5.09
N THR A 128 -4.60 14.88 5.27
CA THR A 128 -4.56 13.62 4.50
C THR A 128 -4.94 13.83 3.03
N VAL A 129 -5.88 14.75 2.74
CA VAL A 129 -6.43 15.01 1.39
C VAL A 129 -5.68 16.13 0.68
N GLY A 130 -5.30 17.15 1.41
CA GLY A 130 -4.65 18.36 0.86
C GLY A 130 -3.45 18.05 -0.04
N SER A 131 -3.25 18.83 -1.08
CA SER A 131 -2.20 18.62 -2.08
C SER A 131 -0.81 18.51 -1.46
N LYS A 132 -0.07 17.50 -1.85
CA LYS A 132 1.33 17.23 -1.46
C LYS A 132 2.29 17.39 -2.65
N SER A 133 1.89 18.17 -3.66
CA SER A 133 2.69 18.42 -4.87
C SER A 133 4.10 18.93 -4.55
N PHE A 134 4.27 19.67 -3.45
CA PHE A 134 5.57 20.15 -2.99
C PHE A 134 6.53 19.00 -2.65
N LEU A 135 6.04 17.89 -2.10
CA LEU A 135 6.87 16.71 -1.79
C LEU A 135 7.41 16.06 -3.07
N ILE A 136 6.62 16.06 -4.15
CA ILE A 136 7.02 15.51 -5.45
C ILE A 136 8.07 16.42 -6.11
N THR A 137 7.95 17.73 -5.94
CA THR A 137 8.76 18.73 -6.67
C THR A 137 10.09 19.06 -5.99
N ILE A 138 10.24 18.81 -4.69
CA ILE A 138 11.48 19.13 -3.94
C ILE A 138 12.52 17.99 -3.93
N GLY A 139 12.13 16.76 -4.26
CA GLY A 139 13.00 15.58 -4.34
C GLY A 139 13.25 15.16 -5.79
N ASP A 140 13.83 13.98 -5.93
CA ASP A 140 14.00 13.34 -7.24
C ASP A 140 12.63 12.93 -7.79
N ARG A 141 12.14 13.68 -8.77
CA ARG A 141 10.84 13.44 -9.37
C ARG A 141 10.79 12.16 -10.20
N SER A 142 11.85 11.90 -10.94
CA SER A 142 12.00 10.73 -11.79
C SER A 142 13.44 10.23 -11.75
N VAL A 143 13.61 8.91 -11.74
CA VAL A 143 14.91 8.26 -11.77
C VAL A 143 14.98 7.34 -13.00
N GLY A 144 16.11 7.40 -13.71
CA GLY A 144 16.33 6.66 -14.93
C GLY A 144 15.69 7.29 -16.16
N GLY A 145 15.85 6.67 -17.33
CA GLY A 145 15.45 7.20 -18.62
C GLY A 145 14.22 6.56 -19.26
N MET A 146 13.60 5.59 -18.60
CA MET A 146 12.52 4.77 -19.14
C MET A 146 11.16 5.06 -18.52
N VAL A 147 10.95 6.25 -17.95
CA VAL A 147 9.68 6.65 -17.37
C VAL A 147 8.65 6.88 -18.47
N ALA A 148 7.60 6.09 -18.49
CA ALA A 148 6.50 6.20 -19.46
C ALA A 148 5.31 7.00 -18.88
N ARG A 149 5.17 7.02 -17.55
CA ARG A 149 4.15 7.80 -16.84
C ARG A 149 4.78 8.46 -15.62
N ASP A 150 4.74 9.78 -15.61
CA ASP A 150 5.23 10.65 -14.56
C ASP A 150 4.14 10.88 -13.48
N GLN A 151 4.50 11.49 -12.36
CA GLN A 151 3.60 11.77 -11.24
C GLN A 151 2.47 12.74 -11.61
N PHE A 152 2.75 13.67 -12.53
CA PHE A 152 1.76 14.61 -13.06
C PHE A 152 1.48 14.32 -14.53
N VAL A 153 0.25 14.57 -14.94
CA VAL A 153 -0.22 14.34 -16.30
C VAL A 153 -0.81 15.61 -16.92
N GLY A 154 -1.04 15.56 -18.23
CA GLY A 154 -1.61 16.66 -18.98
C GLY A 154 -0.60 17.76 -19.32
N LYS A 155 -1.06 18.67 -20.16
CA LYS A 155 -0.24 19.77 -20.70
C LYS A 155 0.35 20.67 -19.60
N TRP A 156 -0.40 20.90 -18.54
CA TRP A 156 -0.03 21.81 -17.46
C TRP A 156 0.58 21.12 -16.26
N GLN A 157 0.71 19.79 -16.29
CA GLN A 157 1.29 19.01 -15.18
C GLN A 157 0.61 19.31 -13.82
N VAL A 158 -0.72 19.39 -13.81
CA VAL A 158 -1.52 19.65 -12.62
C VAL A 158 -2.23 18.38 -12.11
N PRO A 159 -2.96 17.61 -12.96
CA PRO A 159 -3.57 16.37 -12.49
C PRO A 159 -2.50 15.36 -12.08
N THR A 160 -2.73 14.66 -10.98
CA THR A 160 -1.85 13.58 -10.52
C THR A 160 -2.14 12.28 -11.26
N SER A 161 -1.12 11.47 -11.43
CA SER A 161 -1.26 10.10 -11.93
C SER A 161 -1.57 9.14 -10.77
N ASN A 162 -2.49 8.20 -10.97
CA ASN A 162 -2.81 7.17 -9.98
C ASN A 162 -1.79 6.02 -9.99
N TYR A 163 -0.94 5.96 -11.00
CA TYR A 163 0.04 4.90 -11.18
C TYR A 163 1.34 5.44 -11.75
N ALA A 164 2.43 4.74 -11.50
CA ALA A 164 3.69 4.91 -12.21
C ALA A 164 3.81 3.86 -13.33
N MET A 165 4.48 4.20 -14.42
CA MET A 165 4.71 3.25 -15.52
C MET A 165 6.09 3.47 -16.12
N SER A 166 6.80 2.37 -16.38
CA SER A 166 8.10 2.37 -17.05
C SER A 166 8.06 1.56 -18.34
N LEU A 167 8.94 1.92 -19.29
CA LEU A 167 9.26 1.09 -20.45
C LEU A 167 10.20 -0.05 -20.05
N ARG A 168 10.07 -1.19 -20.71
CA ARG A 168 11.02 -2.30 -20.59
C ARG A 168 12.33 -2.05 -21.32
N SER A 169 12.27 -1.36 -22.45
CA SER A 169 13.43 -0.95 -23.23
C SER A 169 13.11 0.28 -24.08
N PHE A 170 14.13 0.90 -24.71
CA PHE A 170 13.94 2.03 -25.61
C PHE A 170 13.37 1.65 -26.99
N ASP A 171 13.46 0.38 -27.36
CA ASP A 171 13.04 -0.13 -28.69
C ASP A 171 11.69 -0.87 -28.64
N ASP A 172 10.99 -0.82 -27.48
CA ASP A 172 9.75 -1.54 -27.27
C ASP A 172 8.66 -0.59 -26.73
N VAL A 173 7.43 -1.01 -26.89
CA VAL A 173 6.25 -0.35 -26.31
C VAL A 173 5.71 -1.08 -25.08
N CYS A 174 6.31 -2.21 -24.73
CA CYS A 174 5.98 -2.94 -23.52
C CYS A 174 6.56 -2.25 -22.29
N GLY A 175 5.90 -2.43 -21.16
CA GLY A 175 6.32 -1.81 -19.91
C GLY A 175 5.79 -2.52 -18.68
N GLU A 176 5.87 -1.82 -17.58
CA GLU A 176 5.35 -2.26 -16.28
C GLU A 176 4.59 -1.10 -15.63
N VAL A 177 3.44 -1.40 -15.04
CA VAL A 177 2.68 -0.47 -14.21
C VAL A 177 2.87 -0.83 -12.75
N ILE A 178 3.00 0.21 -11.91
CA ILE A 178 3.12 0.11 -10.46
C ILE A 178 2.12 1.07 -9.82
N SER A 179 1.43 0.59 -8.78
CA SER A 179 0.51 1.38 -7.97
C SER A 179 0.62 1.00 -6.50
N ILE A 180 0.05 1.83 -5.63
CA ILE A 180 0.05 1.62 -4.19
C ILE A 180 -1.37 1.77 -3.68
N GLY A 181 -1.71 0.97 -2.65
CA GLY A 181 -2.95 1.13 -1.89
C GLY A 181 -2.70 0.93 -0.40
N GLU A 182 -3.36 1.75 0.42
CA GLU A 182 -3.33 1.67 1.88
C GLU A 182 -4.58 2.30 2.49
N ARG A 183 -5.12 1.72 3.57
CA ARG A 183 -6.33 2.24 4.23
C ARG A 183 -6.24 2.16 5.76
N PRO A 184 -5.23 2.80 6.40
CA PRO A 184 -4.98 2.64 7.84
C PRO A 184 -6.13 3.15 8.72
N ALA A 185 -6.83 4.20 8.34
CA ALA A 185 -7.97 4.74 9.10
C ALA A 185 -9.09 3.71 9.27
N LEU A 186 -9.30 2.84 8.29
CA LEU A 186 -10.31 1.77 8.37
C LEU A 186 -9.93 0.70 9.39
N SER A 187 -8.64 0.45 9.62
CA SER A 187 -8.17 -0.62 10.50
C SER A 187 -8.56 -0.41 11.97
N ILE A 188 -8.76 0.85 12.38
CA ILE A 188 -9.25 1.22 13.71
C ILE A 188 -10.64 0.63 13.95
N HIS A 189 -11.45 0.53 12.91
CA HIS A 189 -12.82 0.05 12.95
C HIS A 189 -12.94 -1.41 12.49
N ASN A 190 -12.24 -1.77 11.40
CA ASN A 190 -12.27 -3.10 10.81
C ASN A 190 -10.96 -3.40 10.06
N ALA A 191 -10.05 -4.10 10.74
CA ALA A 191 -8.76 -4.46 10.18
C ALA A 191 -8.86 -5.34 8.91
N ALA A 192 -9.84 -6.23 8.84
CA ALA A 192 -10.06 -7.09 7.68
C ALA A 192 -10.51 -6.28 6.45
N ALA A 193 -11.48 -5.37 6.62
CA ALA A 193 -11.92 -4.47 5.56
C ALA A 193 -10.80 -3.53 5.11
N SER A 194 -10.01 -3.00 6.05
CA SER A 194 -8.83 -2.16 5.74
C SER A 194 -7.89 -2.85 4.75
N MET A 195 -7.61 -4.13 4.95
CA MET A 195 -6.68 -4.85 4.07
C MET A 195 -7.29 -5.19 2.70
N ARG A 196 -8.58 -5.56 2.63
CA ARG A 196 -9.26 -5.75 1.35
C ARG A 196 -9.32 -4.44 0.56
N MET A 197 -9.63 -3.34 1.23
CA MET A 197 -9.68 -2.01 0.61
C MET A 197 -8.29 -1.51 0.19
N ALA A 198 -7.21 -1.86 0.91
CA ALA A 198 -5.84 -1.54 0.47
C ALA A 198 -5.47 -2.25 -0.85
N VAL A 199 -5.84 -3.53 -0.99
CA VAL A 199 -5.69 -4.25 -2.28
C VAL A 199 -6.56 -3.62 -3.36
N ALA A 200 -7.82 -3.31 -3.04
CA ALA A 200 -8.73 -2.70 -3.99
C ALA A 200 -8.21 -1.36 -4.50
N GLU A 201 -7.69 -0.50 -3.61
CA GLU A 201 -7.10 0.79 -3.99
C GLU A 201 -5.88 0.60 -4.90
N ALA A 202 -4.97 -0.32 -4.58
CA ALA A 202 -3.84 -0.63 -5.46
C ALA A 202 -4.31 -1.09 -6.85
N VAL A 203 -5.36 -1.91 -6.92
CA VAL A 203 -5.91 -2.40 -8.19
C VAL A 203 -6.63 -1.28 -8.95
N THR A 204 -7.48 -0.47 -8.29
CA THR A 204 -8.22 0.63 -8.93
C THR A 204 -7.27 1.69 -9.48
N ASN A 205 -6.19 2.00 -8.77
CA ASN A 205 -5.17 2.94 -9.21
C ASN A 205 -4.51 2.52 -10.54
N MET A 206 -4.35 1.23 -10.80
CA MET A 206 -3.77 0.77 -12.07
C MET A 206 -4.79 0.42 -13.16
N MET A 207 -6.11 0.46 -12.88
CA MET A 207 -7.14 0.10 -13.87
C MET A 207 -7.13 0.96 -15.13
N SER A 208 -6.53 2.16 -15.08
CA SER A 208 -6.34 3.04 -16.25
C SER A 208 -5.37 2.49 -17.29
N VAL A 209 -4.69 1.38 -16.98
CA VAL A 209 -3.70 0.74 -17.85
C VAL A 209 -4.27 -0.58 -18.35
N PRO A 210 -4.12 -0.91 -19.64
CA PRO A 210 -4.53 -2.22 -20.16
C PRO A 210 -3.69 -3.32 -19.51
N ILE A 211 -4.33 -4.12 -18.67
CA ILE A 211 -3.77 -5.28 -17.98
C ILE A 211 -4.58 -6.50 -18.46
N GLU A 212 -3.88 -7.56 -18.83
CA GLU A 212 -4.51 -8.75 -19.41
C GLU A 212 -5.53 -9.41 -18.49
N SER A 213 -5.20 -9.51 -17.19
CA SER A 213 -6.03 -10.14 -16.18
C SER A 213 -5.67 -9.61 -14.80
N ILE A 214 -6.63 -9.56 -13.88
CA ILE A 214 -6.38 -9.24 -12.47
C ILE A 214 -5.37 -10.23 -11.86
N SER A 215 -5.36 -11.48 -12.30
CA SER A 215 -4.41 -12.51 -11.85
C SER A 215 -2.98 -12.32 -12.40
N SER A 216 -2.76 -11.40 -13.35
CA SER A 216 -1.43 -11.01 -13.81
C SER A 216 -0.72 -10.10 -12.82
N ILE A 217 -1.46 -9.51 -11.88
CA ILE A 217 -0.91 -8.61 -10.86
C ILE A 217 -0.06 -9.41 -9.87
N ARG A 218 1.07 -8.83 -9.49
CA ARG A 218 1.91 -9.27 -8.37
C ARG A 218 2.00 -8.14 -7.37
N ALA A 219 2.10 -8.48 -6.10
CA ALA A 219 2.14 -7.47 -5.06
C ALA A 219 3.25 -7.72 -4.04
N SER A 220 3.66 -6.66 -3.38
CA SER A 220 4.43 -6.67 -2.14
C SER A 220 3.54 -6.14 -1.02
N ALA A 221 3.56 -6.77 0.14
CA ALA A 221 2.81 -6.32 1.31
C ALA A 221 3.75 -5.83 2.41
N ASN A 222 3.55 -4.59 2.83
CA ASN A 222 4.30 -3.97 3.90
C ASN A 222 3.39 -3.81 5.13
N TRP A 223 3.79 -4.39 6.25
CA TRP A 223 2.97 -4.44 7.46
C TRP A 223 3.55 -3.55 8.55
N MET A 224 2.69 -2.78 9.21
CA MET A 224 3.05 -1.98 10.36
C MET A 224 2.01 -2.15 11.46
N ALA A 225 2.46 -2.49 12.67
CA ALA A 225 1.58 -2.67 13.83
C ALA A 225 2.35 -2.43 15.14
N ALA A 226 1.65 -2.02 16.18
CA ALA A 226 2.19 -1.90 17.52
C ALA A 226 2.00 -3.21 18.31
N CYS A 227 2.62 -4.30 17.84
CA CYS A 227 2.46 -5.62 18.42
C CYS A 227 2.87 -5.70 19.91
N GLY A 228 2.31 -6.70 20.61
CA GLY A 228 2.51 -6.93 22.04
C GLY A 228 1.31 -6.51 22.88
N GLU A 229 0.27 -5.96 22.28
CA GLU A 229 -1.01 -5.67 22.91
C GLU A 229 -2.11 -6.50 22.25
N ASN A 230 -3.07 -6.95 23.05
CA ASN A 230 -4.09 -7.91 22.59
C ASN A 230 -4.87 -7.41 21.37
N ILE A 231 -5.28 -6.15 21.34
CA ILE A 231 -6.08 -5.59 20.25
C ILE A 231 -5.25 -5.41 18.96
N GLU A 232 -3.97 -5.00 19.07
CA GLU A 232 -3.10 -4.79 17.94
C GLU A 232 -2.68 -6.14 17.29
N ASP A 233 -2.38 -7.12 18.14
CA ASP A 233 -2.10 -8.50 17.69
C ASP A 233 -3.33 -9.12 16.99
N LEU A 234 -4.54 -8.86 17.50
CA LEU A 234 -5.79 -9.32 16.89
C LEU A 234 -6.04 -8.65 15.53
N ASN A 235 -5.87 -7.32 15.46
CA ASN A 235 -6.05 -6.57 14.23
C ASN A 235 -5.07 -7.03 13.15
N LEU A 236 -3.80 -7.21 13.50
CA LEU A 236 -2.80 -7.75 12.58
C LEU A 236 -3.21 -9.13 12.06
N ARG A 237 -3.62 -10.04 12.93
CA ARG A 237 -4.08 -11.37 12.54
C ARG A 237 -5.28 -11.30 11.59
N LYS A 238 -6.33 -10.55 11.95
CA LYS A 238 -7.54 -10.38 11.12
C LYS A 238 -7.19 -9.77 9.74
N GLY A 239 -6.28 -8.79 9.72
CA GLY A 239 -5.80 -8.19 8.49
C GLY A 239 -5.06 -9.18 7.59
N VAL A 240 -4.13 -9.97 8.15
CA VAL A 240 -3.38 -10.98 7.39
C VAL A 240 -4.29 -12.06 6.83
N GLU A 241 -5.22 -12.59 7.63
CA GLU A 241 -6.18 -13.61 7.19
C GLU A 241 -7.06 -13.09 6.05
N ALA A 242 -7.55 -11.84 6.17
CA ALA A 242 -8.37 -11.22 5.15
C ALA A 242 -7.61 -10.95 3.85
N LEU A 243 -6.39 -10.42 3.94
CA LEU A 243 -5.54 -10.20 2.78
C LEU A 243 -5.26 -11.51 2.04
N SER A 244 -4.87 -12.55 2.80
CA SER A 244 -4.52 -13.85 2.22
C SER A 244 -5.69 -14.45 1.44
N SER A 245 -6.87 -14.56 2.05
CA SER A 245 -8.05 -15.11 1.36
C SER A 245 -8.45 -14.26 0.16
N PHE A 246 -8.47 -12.94 0.30
CA PHE A 246 -8.86 -12.02 -0.77
C PHE A 246 -7.91 -12.12 -1.99
N CYS A 247 -6.60 -12.16 -1.76
CA CYS A 247 -5.62 -12.31 -2.83
C CYS A 247 -5.64 -13.70 -3.48
N ILE A 248 -5.93 -14.77 -2.71
CA ILE A 248 -6.14 -16.12 -3.26
C ILE A 248 -7.33 -16.12 -4.22
N ASP A 249 -8.46 -15.53 -3.81
CA ASP A 249 -9.67 -15.45 -4.63
C ASP A 249 -9.45 -14.66 -5.93
N LEU A 250 -8.65 -13.58 -5.87
CA LEU A 250 -8.28 -12.76 -7.02
C LEU A 250 -7.17 -13.37 -7.90
N GLY A 251 -6.46 -14.39 -7.42
CA GLY A 251 -5.28 -14.94 -8.08
C GLY A 251 -4.03 -14.04 -8.03
N ILE A 252 -4.00 -13.06 -7.12
CA ILE A 252 -2.88 -12.14 -6.93
C ILE A 252 -1.86 -12.80 -6.00
N ALA A 253 -0.61 -12.97 -6.47
CA ALA A 253 0.46 -13.48 -5.64
C ALA A 253 1.21 -12.34 -4.93
N ILE A 254 1.56 -12.57 -3.65
CA ILE A 254 2.40 -11.68 -2.83
C ILE A 254 3.69 -12.44 -2.47
N PRO A 255 4.69 -12.45 -3.37
CA PRO A 255 5.94 -13.22 -3.17
C PRO A 255 6.87 -12.60 -2.15
N VAL A 256 6.74 -11.30 -1.88
CA VAL A 256 7.63 -10.55 -0.98
C VAL A 256 6.83 -9.59 -0.10
N GLY A 257 7.43 -9.22 1.00
CA GLY A 257 6.87 -8.24 1.93
C GLY A 257 7.88 -7.93 3.02
N LYS A 258 7.49 -7.01 3.89
CA LYS A 258 8.29 -6.63 5.07
C LYS A 258 7.34 -6.23 6.20
N ASP A 259 7.82 -6.28 7.42
CA ASP A 259 7.07 -5.87 8.59
C ASP A 259 7.83 -4.85 9.47
N SER A 260 7.06 -4.08 10.22
CA SER A 260 7.52 -3.21 11.29
C SER A 260 6.54 -3.32 12.44
N LEU A 261 6.84 -4.21 13.40
CA LEU A 261 5.89 -4.61 14.44
C LEU A 261 6.05 -3.85 15.76
N SER A 262 6.90 -2.83 15.79
CA SER A 262 7.16 -2.00 16.97
C SER A 262 6.64 -0.57 16.82
N MET A 263 5.52 -0.37 16.13
CA MET A 263 4.99 0.94 15.77
C MET A 263 4.37 1.68 16.96
N ARG A 264 5.17 1.83 18.00
CA ARG A 264 4.81 2.51 19.25
C ARG A 264 5.96 3.38 19.73
N THR A 265 5.65 4.61 20.12
CA THR A 265 6.60 5.52 20.76
C THR A 265 6.10 5.82 22.16
N THR A 266 6.99 5.67 23.15
CA THR A 266 6.72 6.02 24.55
C THR A 266 7.74 7.05 25.02
N TRP A 267 7.29 8.03 25.80
CA TRP A 267 8.17 9.01 26.43
C TRP A 267 7.59 9.47 27.75
N GLU A 268 8.45 10.02 28.61
CA GLU A 268 8.08 10.64 29.85
C GLU A 268 8.22 12.15 29.75
N LYS A 269 7.22 12.88 30.21
CA LYS A 269 7.26 14.32 30.38
C LYS A 269 6.54 14.69 31.68
N ASP A 270 7.19 15.48 32.54
CA ASP A 270 6.65 15.93 33.81
C ASP A 270 6.13 14.77 34.70
N GLN A 271 6.90 13.68 34.78
CA GLN A 271 6.54 12.43 35.51
C GLN A 271 5.29 11.72 34.94
N THR A 272 4.84 12.09 33.76
CA THR A 272 3.72 11.45 33.06
C THR A 272 4.23 10.68 31.86
N ASN A 273 3.85 9.41 31.79
CA ASN A 273 4.16 8.56 30.65
C ASN A 273 3.16 8.78 29.50
N PHE A 274 3.68 9.04 28.33
CA PHE A 274 2.90 9.18 27.11
C PHE A 274 3.20 8.02 26.16
N THR A 275 2.19 7.61 25.42
CA THR A 275 2.32 6.57 24.40
C THR A 275 1.53 6.98 23.17
N VAL A 276 2.16 6.90 22.01
CA VAL A 276 1.50 7.02 20.70
C VAL A 276 1.71 5.73 19.94
N LYS A 277 0.65 5.22 19.32
CA LYS A 277 0.66 4.01 18.50
C LYS A 277 0.16 4.33 17.11
N SER A 278 0.75 3.70 16.12
CA SER A 278 0.18 3.67 14.78
C SER A 278 -0.94 2.64 14.71
N PRO A 279 -2.05 2.91 14.04
CA PRO A 279 -3.01 1.86 13.73
C PRO A 279 -2.35 0.80 12.86
N MET A 280 -2.87 -0.44 12.90
CA MET A 280 -2.44 -1.49 11.98
C MET A 280 -2.57 -0.99 10.53
N THR A 281 -1.48 -1.06 9.79
CA THR A 281 -1.40 -0.58 8.43
C THR A 281 -0.82 -1.67 7.53
N GLY A 282 -1.47 -1.91 6.40
CA GLY A 282 -0.90 -2.68 5.30
C GLY A 282 -0.76 -1.80 4.07
N ILE A 283 0.45 -1.68 3.55
CA ILE A 283 0.71 -1.00 2.28
C ILE A 283 0.92 -2.07 1.21
N ILE A 284 0.08 -2.03 0.18
CA ILE A 284 0.13 -2.95 -0.95
C ILE A 284 0.74 -2.22 -2.13
N SER A 285 1.92 -2.64 -2.55
CA SER A 285 2.53 -2.19 -3.79
C SER A 285 2.24 -3.24 -4.86
N ALA A 286 1.37 -2.90 -5.81
CA ALA A 286 0.96 -3.77 -6.89
C ALA A 286 1.70 -3.44 -8.19
N MET A 287 2.03 -4.45 -8.98
CA MET A 287 2.70 -4.30 -10.26
C MET A 287 2.17 -5.31 -11.27
N ALA A 288 2.10 -4.89 -12.54
CA ALA A 288 1.66 -5.75 -13.63
C ALA A 288 2.41 -5.43 -14.94
N PRO A 289 2.63 -6.44 -15.80
CA PRO A 289 3.17 -6.22 -17.13
C PRO A 289 2.16 -5.50 -18.02
N VAL A 290 2.65 -4.65 -18.91
CA VAL A 290 1.86 -3.87 -19.87
C VAL A 290 2.39 -4.16 -21.27
N ASN A 291 1.52 -4.66 -22.14
CA ASN A 291 1.89 -5.03 -23.51
C ASN A 291 2.05 -3.81 -24.44
N ASP A 292 1.28 -2.74 -24.21
CA ASP A 292 1.41 -1.48 -24.94
C ASP A 292 1.09 -0.30 -24.03
N ILE A 293 2.12 0.43 -23.61
CA ILE A 293 2.00 1.58 -22.72
C ILE A 293 1.18 2.72 -23.32
N ARG A 294 1.07 2.81 -24.67
CA ARG A 294 0.38 3.88 -25.38
C ARG A 294 -1.15 3.78 -25.26
N ALA A 295 -1.66 2.61 -24.92
CA ALA A 295 -3.09 2.38 -24.71
C ALA A 295 -3.57 2.78 -23.32
N SER A 296 -2.65 3.21 -22.42
CA SER A 296 -2.99 3.70 -21.09
C SER A 296 -3.74 5.05 -21.15
N ILE A 297 -4.69 5.23 -20.26
CA ILE A 297 -5.41 6.48 -20.07
C ILE A 297 -4.97 7.16 -18.76
N THR A 298 -5.34 8.41 -18.58
CA THR A 298 -4.93 9.22 -17.43
C THR A 298 -6.14 9.87 -16.78
N THR A 299 -5.88 10.58 -15.69
CA THR A 299 -6.90 11.39 -14.99
C THR A 299 -7.25 12.69 -15.75
N GLU A 300 -6.48 13.05 -16.80
CA GLU A 300 -6.73 14.25 -17.59
C GLU A 300 -7.94 14.09 -18.50
N TYR A 301 -8.92 14.97 -18.37
CA TYR A 301 -10.06 15.01 -19.26
C TYR A 301 -9.64 15.42 -20.68
N LYS A 302 -10.06 14.63 -21.67
CA LYS A 302 -9.86 14.94 -23.07
C LYS A 302 -10.92 15.90 -23.56
N ASN A 303 -10.56 16.79 -24.50
CA ASN A 303 -11.53 17.64 -25.17
C ASN A 303 -12.31 16.82 -26.20
N LEU A 304 -13.47 16.32 -25.82
CA LEU A 304 -14.35 15.48 -26.61
C LEU A 304 -15.65 16.21 -26.92
N GLU A 305 -16.30 15.83 -28.03
CA GLU A 305 -17.67 16.24 -28.28
C GLU A 305 -18.60 15.47 -27.32
N ASP A 306 -19.40 16.21 -26.57
CA ASP A 306 -20.44 15.69 -25.63
C ASP A 306 -19.89 14.65 -24.61
N PRO A 307 -18.89 14.98 -23.77
CA PRO A 307 -18.38 14.04 -22.78
C PRO A 307 -19.37 13.83 -21.63
N CYS A 308 -19.48 12.59 -21.15
CA CYS A 308 -20.26 12.24 -19.97
C CYS A 308 -19.32 11.88 -18.82
N LEU A 309 -19.55 12.44 -17.62
CA LEU A 309 -18.90 12.02 -16.40
C LEU A 309 -19.75 10.94 -15.72
N VAL A 310 -19.15 9.77 -15.50
CA VAL A 310 -19.85 8.61 -14.94
C VAL A 310 -19.18 8.20 -13.64
N LEU A 311 -19.97 8.11 -12.57
CA LEU A 311 -19.58 7.49 -11.31
C LEU A 311 -19.82 5.98 -11.39
N VAL A 312 -18.77 5.20 -11.28
CA VAL A 312 -18.84 3.73 -11.24
C VAL A 312 -18.59 3.25 -9.82
N LYS A 313 -19.54 2.53 -9.25
CA LYS A 313 -19.44 1.90 -7.92
C LYS A 313 -19.78 0.42 -8.03
N PRO A 314 -19.10 -0.46 -7.27
CA PRO A 314 -19.42 -1.89 -7.28
C PRO A 314 -20.77 -2.22 -6.62
N ASN A 315 -21.22 -1.37 -5.68
CA ASN A 315 -22.50 -1.49 -4.98
C ASN A 315 -23.06 -0.10 -4.64
N ASN A 316 -24.28 -0.05 -4.12
CA ASN A 316 -24.98 1.19 -3.81
C ASN A 316 -24.77 1.70 -2.37
N PHE A 317 -23.89 1.07 -1.60
CA PHE A 317 -23.69 1.42 -0.20
C PHE A 317 -22.83 2.66 -0.02
N PHE A 318 -23.25 3.56 0.86
CA PHE A 318 -22.46 4.67 1.35
C PHE A 318 -21.94 4.32 2.75
N ARG A 319 -20.68 3.97 2.84
CA ARG A 319 -20.04 3.55 4.09
C ARG A 319 -19.02 4.60 4.48
N LEU A 320 -19.28 5.34 5.55
CA LEU A 320 -18.46 6.48 5.98
C LEU A 320 -17.63 6.21 7.23
N ASN A 321 -17.70 5.02 7.82
CA ASN A 321 -16.90 4.69 9.00
C ASN A 321 -15.40 4.65 8.64
N GLY A 322 -14.58 5.45 9.33
CA GLY A 322 -13.16 5.62 9.02
C GLY A 322 -12.86 6.59 7.88
N SER A 323 -13.86 7.35 7.41
CA SER A 323 -13.67 8.40 6.39
C SER A 323 -13.13 9.70 7.01
N ILE A 324 -12.54 10.54 6.15
CA ILE A 324 -12.13 11.91 6.52
C ILE A 324 -13.33 12.76 6.96
N TYR A 325 -14.51 12.53 6.37
CA TYR A 325 -15.74 13.18 6.79
C TYR A 325 -16.08 12.86 8.26
N GLN A 326 -15.95 11.59 8.66
CA GLN A 326 -16.14 11.18 10.05
C GLN A 326 -15.17 11.88 11.01
N ASP A 327 -13.91 11.98 10.62
CA ASP A 327 -12.85 12.61 11.43
C ASP A 327 -13.14 14.12 11.64
N ILE A 328 -13.49 14.82 10.57
CA ILE A 328 -13.79 16.27 10.60
C ILE A 328 -15.02 16.59 11.45
N PHE A 329 -16.08 15.80 11.32
CA PHE A 329 -17.37 16.09 11.98
C PHE A 329 -17.57 15.32 13.28
N GLU A 330 -16.56 14.55 13.73
CA GLU A 330 -16.58 13.76 14.97
C GLU A 330 -17.84 12.87 15.11
N THR A 331 -18.33 12.39 13.96
CA THR A 331 -19.52 11.53 13.87
C THR A 331 -19.12 10.06 13.95
N SER A 332 -20.07 9.18 14.19
CA SER A 332 -19.85 7.74 14.18
C SER A 332 -20.80 7.07 13.21
N PHE A 333 -20.24 6.26 12.33
CA PHE A 333 -20.99 5.44 11.38
C PHE A 333 -20.88 3.95 11.73
N THR A 334 -21.83 3.14 11.31
CA THR A 334 -21.86 1.70 11.58
C THR A 334 -20.98 0.93 10.61
N ASP A 335 -20.99 1.34 9.33
CA ASP A 335 -20.51 0.53 8.24
C ASP A 335 -19.17 1.05 7.71
N THR A 336 -18.17 0.17 7.76
CA THR A 336 -16.83 0.43 7.22
C THR A 336 -16.82 0.06 5.73
N PRO A 337 -16.21 0.89 4.86
CA PRO A 337 -15.98 0.54 3.47
C PRO A 337 -15.31 -0.82 3.32
N ASP A 338 -15.87 -1.66 2.47
CA ASP A 338 -15.40 -3.01 2.20
C ASP A 338 -15.82 -3.44 0.80
N ILE A 339 -15.12 -4.42 0.22
CA ILE A 339 -15.38 -4.96 -1.11
C ILE A 339 -15.11 -6.46 -1.14
N SER A 340 -15.91 -7.20 -1.89
CA SER A 340 -15.67 -8.62 -2.16
C SER A 340 -14.73 -8.80 -3.37
N SER A 341 -14.10 -9.98 -3.46
CA SER A 341 -13.26 -10.34 -4.62
C SER A 341 -14.05 -10.38 -5.93
N GLU A 342 -15.30 -10.78 -5.86
CA GLU A 342 -16.21 -10.82 -7.01
C GLU A 342 -16.54 -9.40 -7.50
N GLU A 343 -16.91 -8.48 -6.60
CA GLU A 343 -17.17 -7.07 -6.93
C GLU A 343 -15.95 -6.39 -7.56
N LEU A 344 -14.76 -6.60 -6.99
CA LEU A 344 -13.53 -6.02 -7.54
C LEU A 344 -13.19 -6.59 -8.91
N THR A 345 -13.39 -7.90 -9.11
CA THR A 345 -13.17 -8.57 -10.40
C THR A 345 -14.15 -8.05 -11.47
N HIS A 346 -15.40 -7.88 -11.13
CA HIS A 346 -16.40 -7.32 -12.04
C HIS A 346 -16.06 -5.88 -12.43
N LEU A 347 -15.70 -5.05 -11.47
CA LEU A 347 -15.26 -3.67 -11.70
C LEU A 347 -14.04 -3.63 -12.61
N PHE A 348 -13.01 -4.44 -12.32
CA PHE A 348 -11.81 -4.54 -13.13
C PHE A 348 -12.14 -4.89 -14.59
N ASN A 349 -12.91 -5.96 -14.80
CA ASN A 349 -13.25 -6.41 -16.14
C ASN A 349 -14.08 -5.37 -16.91
N PHE A 350 -15.04 -4.71 -16.24
CA PHE A 350 -15.83 -3.63 -16.83
C PHE A 350 -14.95 -2.47 -17.33
N ILE A 351 -14.01 -2.03 -16.50
CA ILE A 351 -13.09 -0.93 -16.88
C ILE A 351 -12.15 -1.37 -18.01
N GLN A 352 -11.56 -2.57 -17.93
CA GLN A 352 -10.67 -3.07 -18.98
C GLN A 352 -11.40 -3.21 -20.33
N GLU A 353 -12.65 -3.66 -20.32
CA GLU A 353 -13.49 -3.71 -21.53
C GLU A 353 -13.77 -2.31 -22.09
N GLY A 354 -14.08 -1.35 -21.22
CA GLY A 354 -14.32 0.04 -21.62
C GLY A 354 -13.10 0.71 -22.24
N ILE A 355 -11.90 0.45 -21.72
CA ILE A 355 -10.63 0.95 -22.30
C ILE A 355 -10.37 0.28 -23.64
N SER A 356 -10.52 -1.04 -23.74
CA SER A 356 -10.27 -1.79 -24.99
C SER A 356 -11.18 -1.34 -26.14
N LYS A 357 -12.44 -1.00 -25.82
CA LYS A 357 -13.42 -0.45 -26.76
C LYS A 357 -13.26 1.05 -27.02
N LYS A 358 -12.31 1.73 -26.34
CA LYS A 358 -12.11 3.17 -26.39
C LYS A 358 -13.34 4.00 -25.98
N ASN A 359 -14.14 3.47 -25.06
CA ASN A 359 -15.30 4.17 -24.50
C ASN A 359 -14.94 5.01 -23.27
N ILE A 360 -13.82 4.69 -22.60
CA ILE A 360 -13.30 5.43 -21.45
C ILE A 360 -12.06 6.22 -21.90
N HIS A 361 -12.07 7.53 -21.69
CA HIS A 361 -11.03 8.44 -22.15
C HIS A 361 -10.22 9.07 -21.02
N ALA A 362 -10.78 9.09 -19.81
CA ALA A 362 -10.11 9.49 -18.57
C ALA A 362 -10.69 8.64 -17.43
N LEU A 363 -9.87 8.36 -16.43
CA LEU A 363 -10.26 7.58 -15.26
C LEU A 363 -9.52 8.10 -14.03
N HIS A 364 -10.24 8.25 -12.93
CA HIS A 364 -9.69 8.48 -11.60
C HIS A 364 -10.40 7.59 -10.59
N ASP A 365 -9.65 7.03 -9.64
CA ASP A 365 -10.25 6.34 -8.50
C ASP A 365 -10.82 7.34 -7.49
N ILE A 366 -11.69 6.88 -6.61
CA ILE A 366 -12.19 7.67 -5.49
C ILE A 366 -11.46 7.18 -4.24
N SER A 367 -10.70 8.07 -3.61
CA SER A 367 -9.88 7.82 -2.44
C SER A 367 -10.31 8.70 -1.25
N ASP A 368 -9.36 9.11 -0.38
CA ASP A 368 -9.66 9.82 0.87
C ASP A 368 -10.41 11.16 0.71
N GLY A 369 -10.24 11.83 -0.41
CA GLY A 369 -10.95 13.07 -0.74
C GLY A 369 -12.42 12.86 -1.18
N GLY A 370 -12.84 11.61 -1.37
CA GLY A 370 -14.15 11.29 -1.94
C GLY A 370 -14.27 11.72 -3.39
N ILE A 371 -15.48 12.14 -3.79
CA ILE A 371 -15.77 12.56 -5.16
C ILE A 371 -15.22 13.97 -5.50
N PHE A 372 -14.80 14.72 -4.48
CA PHE A 372 -14.23 16.07 -4.65
C PHE A 372 -12.72 15.98 -4.92
#